data_a948b23a15609eb4202c44bfe0bff267
#
_entry.id   a948b23a15609eb4202c44bfe0bff267
#
_cell.length_a   1.000
_cell.length_b   1.000
_cell.length_c   1.000
_cell.angle_alpha   90.00
_cell.angle_beta   90.00
_cell.angle_gamma   90.00
#
_symmetry.space_group_name_H-M   'P 1'
#
loop_
_entity.id
_entity.type
_entity.pdbx_description
1 polymer ?
#
loop_
_entity_poly.entity_id
_entity_poly.type
_entity_poly.pdbx_seq_one_letter_code
_entity_poly.pdbx_strand_id
1 'polypeptide(L)'
;MTETLYWYDLETTGIDSILDRPLQFAGVRTDLDLNEIQPPQNFLGRPGTDVLPQPEALLVTGISLVEIREKGISERAFTEKVLEQFNQSQSCVVGFNSLRFDDEFTRQMLYRNFHDP
;
A
#
# COMPACT_ATOMS: atom_id res chain seq x y z
N MET A 1 21.35 12.05 12.19
CA MET A 1 20.45 11.41 11.24
C MET A 1 19.39 12.39 10.81
N THR A 2 19.02 12.34 9.53
CA THR A 2 18.08 13.29 8.95
C THR A 2 16.67 12.73 9.05
N GLU A 3 15.73 13.58 9.45
CA GLU A 3 14.31 13.19 9.43
C GLU A 3 13.81 13.08 7.99
N THR A 4 12.91 12.12 7.75
CA THR A 4 12.36 11.87 6.43
C THR A 4 10.84 11.80 6.47
N LEU A 5 10.23 12.04 5.31
CA LEU A 5 8.80 11.84 5.09
C LEU A 5 8.63 10.69 4.10
N TYR A 6 7.71 9.79 4.40
CA TYR A 6 7.37 8.73 3.48
C TYR A 6 5.93 8.93 3.00
N TRP A 7 5.79 9.26 1.73
CA TRP A 7 4.51 9.53 1.08
C TRP A 7 4.03 8.27 0.40
N TYR A 8 2.81 7.85 0.67
CA TYR A 8 2.29 6.63 0.07
C TYR A 8 0.84 6.76 -0.36
N ASP A 9 0.45 5.88 -1.27
CA ASP A 9 -0.91 5.74 -1.76
C ASP A 9 -1.20 4.26 -1.96
N LEU A 10 -2.43 3.84 -1.63
CA LEU A 10 -2.90 2.47 -1.76
C LEU A 10 -4.07 2.41 -2.72
N GLU A 11 -4.01 1.46 -3.65
CA GLU A 11 -5.15 1.06 -4.47
C GLU A 11 -5.62 -0.31 -4.00
N THR A 12 -6.93 -0.51 -3.94
CA THR A 12 -7.52 -1.68 -3.30
C THR A 12 -8.59 -2.32 -4.17
N THR A 13 -9.06 -3.52 -3.77
CA THR A 13 -10.13 -4.21 -4.48
C THR A 13 -11.50 -3.56 -4.29
N GLY A 14 -11.64 -2.69 -3.30
CA GLY A 14 -12.88 -1.99 -2.98
C GLY A 14 -12.68 -1.08 -1.79
N ILE A 15 -13.77 -0.57 -1.22
CA ILE A 15 -13.72 0.44 -0.16
C ILE A 15 -13.84 -0.11 1.27
N ASP A 16 -14.06 -1.42 1.42
CA ASP A 16 -14.22 -2.03 2.74
C ASP A 16 -12.85 -2.43 3.29
N SER A 17 -12.40 -1.75 4.34
CA SER A 17 -11.08 -1.97 4.91
C SER A 17 -10.91 -3.36 5.54
N ILE A 18 -12.00 -4.03 5.86
CA ILE A 18 -11.98 -5.37 6.48
C ILE A 18 -12.00 -6.46 5.42
N LEU A 19 -12.89 -6.34 4.43
CA LEU A 19 -13.12 -7.38 3.43
C LEU A 19 -12.26 -7.25 2.19
N ASP A 20 -11.89 -6.04 1.80
CA ASP A 20 -11.12 -5.80 0.60
C ASP A 20 -9.61 -5.94 0.84
N ARG A 21 -8.86 -6.08 -0.25
CA ARG A 21 -7.43 -6.39 -0.21
C ARG A 21 -6.63 -5.37 -1.02
N PRO A 22 -5.35 -5.19 -0.72
CA PRO A 22 -4.53 -4.24 -1.46
C PRO A 22 -4.23 -4.74 -2.87
N LEU A 23 -4.25 -3.82 -3.84
CA LEU A 23 -3.89 -4.11 -5.23
C LEU A 23 -2.59 -3.45 -5.63
N GLN A 24 -2.31 -2.24 -5.15
CA GLN A 24 -1.11 -1.52 -5.51
C GLN A 24 -0.68 -0.63 -4.35
N PHE A 25 0.63 -0.57 -4.15
CA PHE A 25 1.26 0.37 -3.23
C PHE A 25 2.23 1.22 -4.04
N ALA A 26 2.15 2.52 -3.84
CA ALA A 26 3.10 3.47 -4.40
C ALA A 26 3.62 4.33 -3.26
N GLY A 27 4.93 4.49 -3.16
CA GLY A 27 5.51 5.28 -2.09
C GLY A 27 6.80 5.95 -2.50
N VAL A 28 7.10 7.09 -1.89
CA VAL A 28 8.32 7.82 -2.12
C VAL A 28 8.81 8.43 -0.81
N ARG A 29 10.11 8.35 -0.56
CA ARG A 29 10.73 8.93 0.63
C ARG A 29 11.42 10.22 0.26
N THR A 30 11.12 11.27 1.03
CA THR A 30 11.71 12.60 0.83
C THR A 30 12.35 13.09 2.11
N ASP A 31 13.21 14.11 1.98
CA ASP A 31 13.61 14.91 3.13
C ASP A 31 12.52 15.94 3.46
N LEU A 32 12.75 16.78 4.45
CA LEU A 32 11.75 17.79 4.86
C LEU A 32 11.57 18.90 3.82
N ASP A 33 12.50 19.04 2.89
CA ASP A 33 12.41 20.00 1.79
C ASP A 33 11.77 19.39 0.54
N LEU A 34 11.20 18.18 0.66
CA LEU A 34 10.53 17.46 -0.40
C LEU A 34 11.45 16.98 -1.52
N ASN A 35 12.72 16.81 -1.25
CA ASN A 35 13.65 16.19 -2.19
C ASN A 35 13.59 14.68 -2.06
N GLU A 36 13.43 13.99 -3.17
CA GLU A 36 13.42 12.53 -3.21
C GLU A 36 14.80 11.99 -2.85
N ILE A 37 14.87 11.10 -1.84
CA ILE A 37 16.13 10.57 -1.34
C ILE A 37 16.35 9.08 -1.61
N GLN A 38 15.34 8.40 -2.13
CA GLN A 38 15.40 6.99 -2.53
C GLN A 38 14.55 6.82 -3.79
N PRO A 39 14.82 5.79 -4.63
CA PRO A 39 13.94 5.48 -5.73
C PRO A 39 12.52 5.19 -5.25
N PRO A 40 11.49 5.64 -5.97
CA PRO A 40 10.11 5.36 -5.58
C PRO A 40 9.83 3.85 -5.56
N GLN A 41 8.97 3.44 -4.65
CA GLN A 41 8.48 2.07 -4.58
C GLN A 41 7.13 1.99 -5.31
N ASN A 42 6.94 0.91 -6.06
CA ASN A 42 5.66 0.65 -6.72
C ASN A 42 5.55 -0.86 -6.94
N PHE A 43 4.57 -1.49 -6.32
CA PHE A 43 4.36 -2.92 -6.47
C PHE A 43 2.89 -3.28 -6.38
N LEU A 44 2.53 -4.40 -7.00
CA LEU A 44 1.16 -4.88 -7.06
C LEU A 44 0.94 -6.02 -6.07
N GLY A 45 -0.27 -6.07 -5.50
CA GLY A 45 -0.71 -7.18 -4.68
C GLY A 45 -1.59 -8.12 -5.50
N ARG A 46 -1.56 -9.40 -5.16
CA ARG A 46 -2.44 -10.41 -5.75
C ARG A 46 -3.35 -10.94 -4.67
N PRO A 47 -4.66 -10.56 -4.70
CA PRO A 47 -5.62 -11.09 -3.73
C PRO A 47 -5.80 -12.60 -3.88
N GLY A 48 -6.20 -13.24 -2.79
CA GLY A 48 -6.57 -14.64 -2.85
C GLY A 48 -7.76 -14.88 -3.78
N THR A 49 -7.97 -16.15 -4.16
CA THR A 49 -9.04 -16.51 -5.09
C THR A 49 -10.44 -16.27 -4.51
N ASP A 50 -10.54 -16.10 -3.19
CA ASP A 50 -11.78 -15.81 -2.49
C ASP A 50 -12.18 -14.32 -2.54
N VAL A 51 -11.31 -13.46 -3.04
CA VAL A 51 -11.58 -12.03 -3.12
C VAL A 51 -11.46 -11.58 -4.58
N LEU A 52 -12.55 -11.12 -5.14
CA LEU A 52 -12.57 -10.58 -6.51
C LEU A 52 -12.54 -9.06 -6.43
N PRO A 53 -11.66 -8.39 -7.20
CA PRO A 53 -11.68 -6.93 -7.27
C PRO A 53 -13.04 -6.45 -7.83
N GLN A 54 -13.54 -5.38 -7.25
CA GLN A 54 -14.76 -4.77 -7.77
C GLN A 54 -14.46 -4.12 -9.11
N PRO A 55 -15.36 -4.24 -10.11
CA PRO A 55 -15.13 -3.64 -11.42
C PRO A 55 -14.82 -2.15 -11.36
N GLU A 56 -15.49 -1.42 -10.47
CA GLU A 56 -15.25 0.00 -10.27
C GLU A 56 -13.81 0.28 -9.84
N ALA A 57 -13.27 -0.56 -8.95
CA ALA A 57 -11.90 -0.39 -8.49
C ALA A 57 -10.90 -0.55 -9.64
N LEU A 58 -11.11 -1.52 -10.52
CA LEU A 58 -10.25 -1.74 -11.69
C LEU A 58 -10.33 -0.58 -12.67
N LEU A 59 -11.53 -0.03 -12.86
CA LEU A 59 -11.71 1.13 -13.76
C LEU A 59 -11.05 2.39 -13.23
N VAL A 60 -11.17 2.64 -11.92
CA VAL A 60 -10.62 3.84 -11.30
C VAL A 60 -9.11 3.78 -11.22
N THR A 61 -8.53 2.62 -10.89
CA THR A 61 -7.10 2.48 -10.72
C THR A 61 -6.35 2.25 -12.03
N GLY A 62 -7.06 1.79 -13.07
CA GLY A 62 -6.42 1.45 -14.34
C GLY A 62 -5.60 0.16 -14.30
N ILE A 63 -5.68 -0.62 -13.23
CA ILE A 63 -4.92 -1.86 -13.09
C ILE A 63 -5.72 -3.00 -13.75
N SER A 64 -5.06 -3.81 -14.59
CA SER A 64 -5.70 -4.94 -15.23
C SER A 64 -5.54 -6.21 -14.40
N LEU A 65 -6.49 -7.14 -14.56
CA LEU A 65 -6.39 -8.45 -13.90
C LEU A 65 -5.16 -9.24 -14.37
N VAL A 66 -4.74 -9.04 -15.62
CA VAL A 66 -3.55 -9.69 -16.17
C VAL A 66 -2.30 -9.21 -15.43
N GLU A 67 -2.18 -7.90 -15.21
CA GLU A 67 -1.06 -7.33 -14.47
C GLU A 67 -1.01 -7.86 -13.04
N ILE A 68 -2.17 -7.94 -12.37
CA ILE A 68 -2.26 -8.47 -11.01
C ILE A 68 -1.77 -9.91 -10.98
N ARG A 69 -2.19 -10.72 -11.95
CA ARG A 69 -1.81 -12.14 -12.02
C ARG A 69 -0.31 -12.32 -12.25
N GLU A 70 0.26 -11.53 -13.15
CA GLU A 70 1.65 -11.69 -13.56
C GLU A 70 2.65 -11.03 -12.61
N LYS A 71 2.30 -9.86 -12.06
CA LYS A 71 3.23 -9.03 -11.27
C LYS A 71 2.83 -8.92 -9.80
N GLY A 72 1.63 -9.33 -9.45
CA GLY A 72 1.16 -9.21 -8.07
C GLY A 72 1.86 -10.19 -7.14
N ILE A 73 2.13 -9.72 -5.91
CA ILE A 73 2.71 -10.55 -4.86
C ILE A 73 1.64 -10.87 -3.82
N SER A 74 1.88 -11.90 -3.00
CA SER A 74 0.92 -12.27 -1.97
C SER A 74 0.70 -11.11 -0.98
N GLU A 75 -0.45 -11.10 -0.30
CA GLU A 75 -0.73 -10.07 0.69
C GLU A 75 0.34 -10.05 1.79
N ARG A 76 0.82 -11.23 2.20
CA ARG A 76 1.87 -11.32 3.21
C ARG A 76 3.15 -10.62 2.74
N ALA A 77 3.62 -10.90 1.53
CA ALA A 77 4.80 -10.27 0.98
C ALA A 77 4.58 -8.77 0.77
N PHE A 78 3.40 -8.39 0.33
CA PHE A 78 3.00 -7.00 0.16
C PHE A 78 3.10 -6.26 1.51
N THR A 79 2.50 -6.85 2.56
CA THR A 79 2.51 -6.28 3.90
C THR A 79 3.92 -6.10 4.44
N GLU A 80 4.79 -7.09 4.23
CA GLU A 80 6.19 -7.00 4.68
C GLU A 80 6.95 -5.87 3.99
N LYS A 81 6.70 -5.66 2.70
CA LYS A 81 7.32 -4.55 1.96
C LYS A 81 6.83 -3.19 2.47
N VAL A 82 5.54 -3.07 2.75
CA VAL A 82 4.98 -1.83 3.32
C VAL A 82 5.60 -1.55 4.69
N LEU A 83 5.64 -2.57 5.54
CA LEU A 83 6.16 -2.45 6.90
C LEU A 83 7.64 -2.07 6.90
N GLU A 84 8.42 -2.60 5.98
CA GLU A 84 9.83 -2.26 5.83
C GLU A 84 10.03 -0.76 5.61
N GLN A 85 9.17 -0.14 4.83
CA GLN A 85 9.23 1.30 4.60
C GLN A 85 8.73 2.10 5.81
N PHE A 86 7.66 1.64 6.45
CA PHE A 86 7.04 2.35 7.57
C PHE A 86 7.89 2.31 8.84
N ASN A 87 8.70 1.27 9.01
CA ASN A 87 9.49 1.07 10.22
C ASN A 87 10.86 1.74 10.22
N GLN A 88 11.19 2.51 9.20
CA GLN A 88 12.47 3.21 9.17
C GLN A 88 12.51 4.30 10.25
N SER A 89 13.65 4.41 10.93
CA SER A 89 13.81 5.37 12.02
C SER A 89 13.73 6.81 11.51
N GLN A 90 13.20 7.70 12.34
CA GLN A 90 13.06 9.13 12.04
C GLN A 90 12.27 9.39 10.74
N SER A 91 11.29 8.55 10.46
CA SER A 91 10.43 8.68 9.31
C SER A 91 9.01 8.92 9.74
N CYS A 92 8.37 9.93 9.15
CA CYS A 92 6.94 10.20 9.32
C CYS A 92 6.20 9.71 8.09
N VAL A 93 5.20 8.86 8.29
CA VAL A 93 4.39 8.33 7.20
C VAL A 93 3.26 9.30 6.89
N VAL A 94 3.12 9.66 5.62
CA VAL A 94 2.11 10.60 5.15
C VAL A 94 1.24 9.92 4.11
N GLY A 95 -0.05 9.81 4.39
CA GLY A 95 -1.01 9.27 3.44
C GLY A 95 -1.41 10.32 2.41
N PHE A 96 -1.70 9.85 1.21
CA PHE A 96 -2.14 10.70 0.11
C PHE A 96 -3.66 10.59 -0.01
N ASN A 97 -4.37 11.69 -0.04
CA ASN A 97 -5.81 11.78 -0.37
C ASN A 97 -6.82 11.29 0.66
N SER A 98 -6.50 10.41 1.58
CA SER A 98 -7.50 9.98 2.54
C SER A 98 -6.82 9.38 3.75
N LEU A 99 -6.55 10.24 4.71
CA LEU A 99 -5.94 9.84 5.98
C LEU A 99 -6.69 8.67 6.62
N ARG A 100 -8.01 8.67 6.55
CA ARG A 100 -8.81 7.63 7.20
C ARG A 100 -8.83 6.33 6.42
N PHE A 101 -8.96 6.41 5.10
CA PHE A 101 -9.09 5.21 4.29
C PHE A 101 -7.79 4.42 4.23
N ASP A 102 -6.70 5.08 3.86
CA ASP A 102 -5.42 4.40 3.69
C ASP A 102 -4.87 3.89 5.02
N ASP A 103 -4.99 4.69 6.09
CA ASP A 103 -4.54 4.30 7.42
C ASP A 103 -5.34 3.13 7.97
N GLU A 104 -6.65 3.17 7.85
CA GLU A 104 -7.52 2.10 8.33
C GLU A 104 -7.29 0.82 7.54
N PHE A 105 -7.14 0.93 6.23
CA PHE A 105 -6.87 -0.21 5.38
C PHE A 105 -5.53 -0.86 5.73
N THR A 106 -4.51 -0.04 5.93
CA THR A 106 -3.18 -0.53 6.33
C THR A 106 -3.24 -1.22 7.69
N ARG A 107 -3.99 -0.66 8.64
CA ARG A 107 -4.16 -1.28 9.96
C ARG A 107 -4.78 -2.67 9.86
N GLN A 108 -5.84 -2.81 9.07
CA GLN A 108 -6.51 -4.10 8.88
C GLN A 108 -5.59 -5.10 8.18
N MET A 109 -4.81 -4.64 7.22
CA MET A 109 -3.84 -5.48 6.52
C MET A 109 -2.76 -5.99 7.48
N LEU A 110 -2.22 -5.12 8.32
CA LEU A 110 -1.22 -5.50 9.32
C LEU A 110 -1.79 -6.52 10.32
N TYR A 111 -2.98 -6.26 10.81
CA TYR A 111 -3.66 -7.15 11.75
C TYR A 111 -3.87 -8.53 11.14
N ARG A 112 -4.35 -8.58 9.90
CA ARG A 112 -4.62 -9.83 9.18
C ARG A 112 -3.37 -10.68 8.98
N ASN A 113 -2.21 -10.03 8.85
CA ASN A 113 -0.93 -10.69 8.60
C ASN A 113 -0.07 -10.79 9.86
N PHE A 114 -0.68 -10.68 11.03
CA PHE A 114 -0.07 -10.89 12.35
C PHE A 114 0.99 -9.86 12.73
N HIS A 115 0.83 -8.63 12.28
CA HIS A 115 1.68 -7.51 12.70
C HIS A 115 0.89 -6.57 13.61
N ASP A 116 1.61 -5.81 14.44
CA ASP A 116 0.97 -4.76 15.24
C ASP A 116 0.50 -3.64 14.33
N PRO A 117 -0.77 -3.26 14.45
CA PRO A 117 -1.33 -2.20 13.60
C PRO A 117 -0.81 -0.80 13.95
#